data_78a2eb44a6743bfdb73831647cb727c6
#
_entry.id   78a2eb44a6743bfdb73831647cb727c6
#
_cell.length_a   1.000
_cell.length_b   1.000
_cell.length_c   1.000
_cell.angle_alpha   90.00
_cell.angle_beta   90.00
_cell.angle_gamma   90.00
#
_symmetry.space_group_name_H-M   'P 1'
#
loop_
_entity.id
_entity.type
_entity.pdbx_description
1 polymer ?
#
loop_
_entity_poly.entity_id
_entity_poly.type
_entity_poly.pdbx_seq_one_letter_code
_entity_poly.pdbx_strand_id
1 'polypeptide(L)'
;MHVLTGALVQKIVIEAERATGVEYSLGNQSIFAAAREIILSAGAIDSPKLLMLSGVGPAQELTRHGIPVLRDLPGVGENLHDHVYVHSGIETDRVASLNKDLRGLRSVLQGMNYLLRGKGCLTMGASQAVALAQVLPGARRPDTQINYRPLSWHFNKQGLVEIGKDNAVTISTCQLNPLSRGRLTLKSSNPIDAPAIYPNYFGNERDMVAAIAAVRKVREISCVGPLAKHIVNISPPDSMSDGEIADYIRQEGASSMMHWVGSCKMGIDSMAVVDERLKVRGLQGLRVVDASIMPTITSGNTNAPTIMIGEKGAAMILEDRLIGPRRKFRSESARAN
;
A
#
# COMPACT_ATOMS: atom_id res chain seq x y z
N MET A 1 9.21 -26.37 0.05
CA MET A 1 8.42 -25.25 0.61
C MET A 1 7.02 -25.78 0.89
N HIS A 2 6.49 -25.54 2.10
CA HIS A 2 5.10 -25.84 2.44
C HIS A 2 4.30 -24.54 2.43
N VAL A 3 3.15 -24.53 1.76
CA VAL A 3 2.23 -23.40 1.71
C VAL A 3 0.92 -23.83 2.36
N LEU A 4 0.50 -23.11 3.39
CA LEU A 4 -0.78 -23.30 4.06
C LEU A 4 -1.71 -22.13 3.67
N THR A 5 -2.77 -22.44 2.93
CA THR A 5 -3.82 -21.49 2.57
C THR A 5 -4.97 -21.59 3.56
N GLY A 6 -5.74 -20.51 3.72
CA GLY A 6 -6.85 -20.44 4.67
C GLY A 6 -6.42 -20.38 6.14
N ALA A 7 -5.12 -20.20 6.42
CA ALA A 7 -4.58 -20.04 7.76
C ALA A 7 -4.53 -18.56 8.15
N LEU A 8 -5.13 -18.20 9.29
CA LEU A 8 -5.06 -16.88 9.88
C LEU A 8 -4.06 -16.89 11.03
N VAL A 9 -2.92 -16.21 10.88
CA VAL A 9 -1.97 -16.02 11.99
C VAL A 9 -2.56 -15.05 13.00
N GLN A 10 -2.64 -15.49 14.25
CA GLN A 10 -3.28 -14.76 15.35
C GLN A 10 -2.26 -13.96 16.14
N LYS A 11 -1.10 -14.56 16.44
CA LYS A 11 0.02 -13.89 17.13
C LYS A 11 1.34 -14.63 16.93
N ILE A 12 2.41 -13.92 17.20
CA ILE A 12 3.76 -14.46 17.33
C ILE A 12 3.97 -14.81 18.81
N VAL A 13 4.45 -16.00 19.08
CA VAL A 13 4.84 -16.41 20.43
C VAL A 13 6.25 -15.93 20.72
N ILE A 14 6.39 -15.14 21.79
CA ILE A 14 7.68 -14.54 22.19
C ILE A 14 7.96 -14.96 23.64
N GLU A 15 9.11 -15.57 23.86
CA GLU A 15 9.59 -16.02 25.16
C GLU A 15 11.01 -15.51 25.38
N ALA A 16 11.29 -14.89 26.51
CA ALA A 16 12.60 -14.33 26.85
C ALA A 16 13.24 -13.52 25.70
N GLU A 17 12.48 -12.55 25.17
CA GLU A 17 12.87 -11.67 24.05
C GLU A 17 13.16 -12.41 22.72
N ARG A 18 12.70 -13.65 22.58
CA ARG A 18 12.87 -14.45 21.37
C ARG A 18 11.53 -14.90 20.80
N ALA A 19 11.34 -14.72 19.51
CA ALA A 19 10.22 -15.32 18.78
C ALA A 19 10.49 -16.82 18.61
N THR A 20 9.56 -17.65 19.09
CA THR A 20 9.69 -19.12 19.14
C THR A 20 8.75 -19.83 18.19
N GLY A 21 7.68 -19.16 17.73
CA GLY A 21 6.69 -19.73 16.84
C GLY A 21 5.55 -18.76 16.56
N VAL A 22 4.55 -19.25 15.86
CA VAL A 22 3.31 -18.52 15.58
C VAL A 22 2.11 -19.37 15.99
N GLU A 23 1.07 -18.72 16.52
CA GLU A 23 -0.26 -19.28 16.66
C GLU A 23 -1.12 -18.85 15.47
N TYR A 24 -1.77 -19.81 14.83
CA TYR A 24 -2.68 -19.56 13.72
C TYR A 24 -3.92 -20.43 13.80
N SER A 25 -5.01 -19.97 13.22
CA SER A 25 -6.23 -20.76 13.05
C SER A 25 -6.29 -21.34 11.63
N LEU A 26 -6.74 -22.58 11.53
CA LEU A 26 -7.09 -23.26 10.29
C LEU A 26 -8.49 -23.87 10.46
N GLY A 27 -9.49 -23.27 9.82
CA GLY A 27 -10.87 -23.52 10.19
C GLY A 27 -11.13 -23.17 11.65
N ASN A 28 -11.65 -24.12 12.43
CA ASN A 28 -11.94 -23.93 13.87
C ASN A 28 -10.80 -24.41 14.80
N GLN A 29 -9.67 -24.80 14.25
CA GLN A 29 -8.53 -25.28 15.06
C GLN A 29 -7.51 -24.19 15.27
N SER A 30 -7.04 -24.01 16.52
CA SER A 30 -5.88 -23.21 16.85
C SER A 30 -4.64 -24.11 16.87
N ILE A 31 -3.60 -23.72 16.15
CA ILE A 31 -2.38 -24.53 15.93
C ILE A 31 -1.17 -23.67 16.24
N PHE A 32 -0.20 -24.23 16.96
CA PHE A 32 1.11 -23.64 17.16
C PHE A 32 2.13 -24.23 16.20
N ALA A 33 2.87 -23.36 15.50
CA ALA A 33 3.98 -23.76 14.65
C ALA A 33 5.29 -23.19 15.22
N ALA A 34 6.16 -24.06 15.72
CA ALA A 34 7.47 -23.68 16.21
C ALA A 34 8.42 -23.29 15.07
N ALA A 35 9.22 -22.24 15.26
CA ALA A 35 10.20 -21.78 14.29
C ALA A 35 11.46 -21.24 14.98
N ARG A 36 12.60 -21.33 14.28
CA ARG A 36 13.86 -20.69 14.73
C ARG A 36 13.91 -19.20 14.42
N GLU A 37 13.25 -18.83 13.36
CA GLU A 37 13.15 -17.46 12.86
C GLU A 37 11.81 -17.29 12.16
N ILE A 38 11.14 -16.18 12.44
CA ILE A 38 9.86 -15.80 11.89
C ILE A 38 10.08 -14.57 11.02
N ILE A 39 9.54 -14.61 9.81
CA ILE A 39 9.60 -13.52 8.85
C ILE A 39 8.17 -13.01 8.62
N LEU A 40 7.91 -11.77 9.05
CA LEU A 40 6.67 -11.08 8.73
C LEU A 40 6.75 -10.49 7.33
N SER A 41 5.80 -10.86 6.49
CA SER A 41 5.63 -10.32 5.13
C SER A 41 4.14 -10.10 4.84
N ALA A 42 3.40 -9.60 5.86
CA ALA A 42 1.97 -9.38 5.78
C ALA A 42 1.59 -7.98 5.26
N GLY A 43 2.59 -7.18 4.88
CA GLY A 43 2.42 -5.83 4.32
C GLY A 43 2.23 -4.75 5.37
N ALA A 44 2.11 -3.50 4.89
CA ALA A 44 2.12 -2.31 5.74
C ALA A 44 0.91 -2.20 6.69
N ILE A 45 -0.10 -3.02 6.52
CA ILE A 45 -1.30 -3.03 7.37
C ILE A 45 -1.24 -4.16 8.39
N ASP A 46 -1.01 -5.40 7.96
CA ASP A 46 -1.12 -6.55 8.85
C ASP A 46 0.18 -6.89 9.59
N SER A 47 1.37 -6.52 9.07
CA SER A 47 2.63 -6.72 9.81
C SER A 47 2.67 -5.94 11.13
N PRO A 48 2.38 -4.61 11.18
CA PRO A 48 2.31 -3.89 12.46
C PRO A 48 1.14 -4.36 13.33
N LYS A 49 -0.02 -4.70 12.76
CA LYS A 49 -1.14 -5.29 13.49
C LYS A 49 -0.71 -6.55 14.23
N LEU A 50 -0.03 -7.47 13.54
CA LEU A 50 0.41 -8.73 14.11
C LEU A 50 1.50 -8.53 15.19
N LEU A 51 2.42 -7.57 15.02
CA LEU A 51 3.35 -7.18 16.08
C LEU A 51 2.61 -6.71 17.32
N MET A 52 1.63 -5.80 17.19
CA MET A 52 0.84 -5.29 18.31
C MET A 52 0.03 -6.40 19.00
N LEU A 53 -0.65 -7.26 18.26
CA LEU A 53 -1.37 -8.42 18.82
C LEU A 53 -0.43 -9.38 19.57
N SER A 54 0.84 -9.36 19.25
CA SER A 54 1.89 -10.18 19.88
C SER A 54 2.60 -9.48 21.04
N GLY A 55 2.09 -8.32 21.50
CA GLY A 55 2.69 -7.57 22.61
C GLY A 55 3.91 -6.72 22.23
N VAL A 56 4.12 -6.45 20.95
CA VAL A 56 5.23 -5.64 20.43
C VAL A 56 4.69 -4.38 19.75
N GLY A 57 4.85 -3.23 20.38
CA GLY A 57 4.30 -1.98 19.85
C GLY A 57 4.22 -0.89 20.91
N PRO A 58 3.52 0.23 20.66
CA PRO A 58 3.37 1.31 21.62
C PRO A 58 2.69 0.81 22.90
N ALA A 59 3.37 0.91 24.04
CA ALA A 59 2.92 0.36 25.33
C ALA A 59 1.50 0.84 25.73
N GLN A 60 1.20 2.13 25.50
CA GLN A 60 -0.10 2.70 25.80
C GLN A 60 -1.22 2.06 24.94
N GLU A 61 -0.97 1.81 23.66
CA GLU A 61 -1.92 1.18 22.75
C GLU A 61 -2.19 -0.28 23.15
N LEU A 62 -1.13 -1.04 23.43
CA LEU A 62 -1.25 -2.43 23.89
C LEU A 62 -2.04 -2.54 25.19
N THR A 63 -1.73 -1.70 26.17
CA THR A 63 -2.42 -1.67 27.47
C THR A 63 -3.91 -1.34 27.32
N ARG A 64 -4.27 -0.41 26.42
CA ARG A 64 -5.68 -0.05 26.13
C ARG A 64 -6.50 -1.27 25.69
N HIS A 65 -5.89 -2.20 24.98
CA HIS A 65 -6.54 -3.42 24.49
C HIS A 65 -6.32 -4.64 25.39
N GLY A 66 -5.75 -4.48 26.58
CA GLY A 66 -5.48 -5.57 27.52
C GLY A 66 -4.39 -6.54 27.03
N ILE A 67 -3.53 -6.10 26.11
CA ILE A 67 -2.42 -6.91 25.57
C ILE A 67 -1.18 -6.68 26.44
N PRO A 68 -0.55 -7.75 26.98
CA PRO A 68 0.68 -7.62 27.73
C PRO A 68 1.79 -6.98 26.88
N VAL A 69 2.48 -5.99 27.44
CA VAL A 69 3.62 -5.33 26.77
C VAL A 69 4.85 -6.20 26.92
N LEU A 70 5.21 -6.93 25.87
CA LEU A 70 6.44 -7.72 25.81
C LEU A 70 7.64 -6.88 25.36
N ARG A 71 7.39 -5.95 24.44
CA ARG A 71 8.37 -4.99 23.98
C ARG A 71 7.71 -3.66 23.64
N ASP A 72 8.05 -2.62 24.36
CA ASP A 72 7.64 -1.26 23.99
C ASP A 72 8.46 -0.80 22.78
N LEU A 73 7.76 -0.64 21.65
CA LEU A 73 8.33 -0.25 20.36
C LEU A 73 7.40 0.78 19.69
N PRO A 74 7.55 2.07 20.06
CA PRO A 74 6.56 3.11 19.74
C PRO A 74 6.38 3.37 18.24
N GLY A 75 7.33 2.96 17.40
CA GLY A 75 7.25 3.13 15.96
C GLY A 75 6.32 2.14 15.24
N VAL A 76 5.87 1.07 15.91
CA VAL A 76 4.97 0.09 15.29
C VAL A 76 3.60 0.74 15.00
N GLY A 77 3.21 0.72 13.74
CA GLY A 77 1.98 1.34 13.26
C GLY A 77 2.11 2.83 12.90
N GLU A 78 3.19 3.49 13.30
CA GLU A 78 3.46 4.90 12.99
C GLU A 78 4.13 5.07 11.61
N ASN A 79 4.28 6.32 11.15
CA ASN A 79 4.92 6.65 9.87
C ASN A 79 4.23 6.03 8.63
N LEU A 80 2.96 5.64 8.75
CA LEU A 80 2.18 5.11 7.63
C LEU A 80 2.03 6.19 6.56
N HIS A 81 2.32 5.87 5.30
CA HIS A 81 2.06 6.77 4.18
C HIS A 81 1.80 6.01 2.89
N ASP A 82 1.26 6.72 1.92
CA ASP A 82 0.72 6.16 0.69
C ASP A 82 0.88 7.17 -0.44
N HIS A 83 0.81 6.73 -1.66
CA HIS A 83 0.54 7.57 -2.81
C HIS A 83 -0.96 7.84 -2.91
N VAL A 84 -1.33 9.10 -3.10
CA VAL A 84 -2.71 9.52 -3.23
C VAL A 84 -2.95 10.02 -4.64
N TYR A 85 -3.89 9.41 -5.35
CA TYR A 85 -4.38 9.93 -6.61
C TYR A 85 -5.27 11.15 -6.37
N VAL A 86 -5.09 12.16 -7.22
CA VAL A 86 -6.08 13.19 -7.48
C VAL A 86 -6.58 13.00 -8.91
N HIS A 87 -7.88 12.89 -9.07
CA HIS A 87 -8.52 12.58 -10.34
C HIS A 87 -9.05 13.83 -11.03
N SER A 88 -8.82 13.92 -12.33
CA SER A 88 -9.44 14.91 -13.22
C SER A 88 -10.19 14.18 -14.31
N GLY A 89 -11.49 14.40 -14.39
CA GLY A 89 -12.35 13.88 -15.45
C GLY A 89 -12.33 14.79 -16.67
N ILE A 90 -12.21 14.22 -17.87
CA ILE A 90 -12.21 14.97 -19.13
C ILE A 90 -13.26 14.36 -20.04
N GLU A 91 -14.35 15.11 -20.27
CA GLU A 91 -15.37 14.75 -21.21
C GLU A 91 -14.95 15.14 -22.63
N THR A 92 -15.19 14.26 -23.59
CA THR A 92 -14.77 14.42 -24.97
C THR A 92 -15.93 14.17 -25.95
N ASP A 93 -15.94 14.88 -27.10
CA ASP A 93 -16.97 14.72 -28.13
C ASP A 93 -16.68 13.54 -29.08
N ARG A 94 -15.44 13.40 -29.54
CA ARG A 94 -15.03 12.44 -30.61
C ARG A 94 -13.98 11.46 -30.23
N VAL A 95 -13.27 11.68 -29.12
CA VAL A 95 -12.27 10.72 -28.62
C VAL A 95 -13.00 9.58 -27.94
N ALA A 96 -12.88 8.38 -28.49
CA ALA A 96 -13.54 7.21 -27.94
C ALA A 96 -12.97 6.83 -26.57
N SER A 97 -13.82 6.78 -25.55
CA SER A 97 -13.49 6.17 -24.27
C SER A 97 -13.93 4.70 -24.24
N LEU A 98 -13.35 3.93 -23.33
CA LEU A 98 -13.72 2.53 -23.10
C LEU A 98 -15.08 2.38 -22.36
N ASN A 99 -15.70 3.47 -21.93
CA ASN A 99 -16.94 3.45 -21.14
C ASN A 99 -18.06 2.65 -21.84
N LYS A 100 -18.23 2.84 -23.13
CA LYS A 100 -19.25 2.11 -23.92
C LYS A 100 -18.97 0.61 -24.01
N ASP A 101 -17.70 0.23 -24.09
CA ASP A 101 -17.30 -1.18 -24.23
C ASP A 101 -17.32 -1.94 -22.91
N LEU A 102 -17.20 -1.22 -21.80
CA LEU A 102 -17.19 -1.79 -20.45
C LEU A 102 -18.56 -1.79 -19.77
N ARG A 103 -19.67 -1.52 -20.53
CA ARG A 103 -21.02 -1.45 -19.99
C ARG A 103 -22.03 -2.29 -20.79
N GLY A 104 -23.06 -2.77 -20.08
CA GLY A 104 -24.17 -3.51 -20.65
C GLY A 104 -23.74 -4.76 -21.45
N LEU A 105 -24.44 -5.07 -22.54
CA LEU A 105 -24.12 -6.26 -23.34
C LEU A 105 -22.71 -6.23 -23.97
N ARG A 106 -22.16 -5.05 -24.22
CA ARG A 106 -20.80 -4.93 -24.75
C ARG A 106 -19.75 -5.43 -23.77
N SER A 107 -19.92 -5.19 -22.46
CA SER A 107 -18.99 -5.73 -21.47
C SER A 107 -18.95 -7.25 -21.45
N VAL A 108 -20.08 -7.91 -21.69
CA VAL A 108 -20.15 -9.38 -21.84
C VAL A 108 -19.37 -9.82 -23.09
N LEU A 109 -19.55 -9.13 -24.21
CA LEU A 109 -18.81 -9.40 -25.44
C LEU A 109 -17.30 -9.20 -25.27
N GLN A 110 -16.88 -8.16 -24.56
CA GLN A 110 -15.46 -7.96 -24.20
C GLN A 110 -14.93 -9.09 -23.30
N GLY A 111 -15.72 -9.53 -22.30
CA GLY A 111 -15.42 -10.69 -21.48
C GLY A 111 -15.23 -11.97 -22.29
N MET A 112 -16.16 -12.26 -23.21
CA MET A 112 -16.06 -13.42 -24.12
C MET A 112 -14.83 -13.32 -25.03
N ASN A 113 -14.55 -12.16 -25.61
CA ASN A 113 -13.38 -11.94 -26.45
C ASN A 113 -12.07 -12.16 -25.68
N TYR A 114 -12.01 -11.72 -24.42
CA TYR A 114 -10.88 -11.98 -23.53
C TYR A 114 -10.73 -13.48 -23.22
N LEU A 115 -11.79 -14.16 -22.79
CA LEU A 115 -11.74 -15.57 -22.42
C LEU A 115 -11.44 -16.49 -23.60
N LEU A 116 -12.02 -16.23 -24.79
CA LEU A 116 -11.90 -17.12 -25.93
C LEU A 116 -10.70 -16.81 -26.83
N ARG A 117 -10.23 -15.54 -26.85
CA ARG A 117 -9.21 -15.08 -27.80
C ARG A 117 -8.02 -14.41 -27.13
N GLY A 118 -8.06 -14.10 -25.82
CA GLY A 118 -7.02 -13.33 -25.12
C GLY A 118 -6.86 -11.92 -25.69
N LYS A 119 -7.93 -11.29 -26.21
CA LYS A 119 -7.89 -10.00 -26.90
C LYS A 119 -8.93 -9.02 -26.34
N GLY A 120 -8.77 -7.74 -26.68
CA GLY A 120 -9.71 -6.67 -26.33
C GLY A 120 -9.24 -5.80 -25.17
N CYS A 121 -10.09 -4.87 -24.73
CA CYS A 121 -9.74 -3.88 -23.71
C CYS A 121 -9.39 -4.48 -22.35
N LEU A 122 -9.85 -5.70 -22.05
CA LEU A 122 -9.53 -6.41 -20.80
C LEU A 122 -8.10 -6.99 -20.75
N THR A 123 -7.35 -6.94 -21.85
CA THR A 123 -5.92 -7.33 -21.88
C THR A 123 -4.99 -6.20 -21.51
N MET A 124 -5.51 -4.97 -21.37
CA MET A 124 -4.72 -3.77 -21.11
C MET A 124 -4.87 -3.30 -19.66
N GLY A 125 -3.82 -2.75 -19.10
CA GLY A 125 -3.91 -2.04 -17.82
C GLY A 125 -4.81 -0.80 -17.92
N ALA A 126 -5.44 -0.43 -16.83
CA ALA A 126 -6.32 0.75 -16.80
C ALA A 126 -5.56 2.06 -17.15
N SER A 127 -4.31 2.20 -16.70
CA SER A 127 -3.42 3.31 -17.08
C SER A 127 -2.63 2.94 -18.32
N GLN A 128 -2.89 3.62 -19.43
CA GLN A 128 -2.28 3.33 -20.74
C GLN A 128 -1.08 4.23 -21.06
N ALA A 129 -1.01 5.39 -20.43
CA ALA A 129 0.14 6.28 -20.51
C ALA A 129 0.48 6.82 -19.12
N VAL A 130 1.76 6.94 -18.85
CA VAL A 130 2.29 7.49 -17.61
C VAL A 130 3.35 8.52 -17.94
N ALA A 131 3.30 9.67 -17.29
CA ALA A 131 4.32 10.70 -17.34
C ALA A 131 4.83 11.00 -15.93
N LEU A 132 6.10 11.34 -15.82
CA LEU A 132 6.70 11.89 -14.62
C LEU A 132 7.02 13.36 -14.88
N ALA A 133 6.44 14.25 -14.10
CA ALA A 133 6.51 15.70 -14.29
C ALA A 133 7.06 16.42 -13.06
N GLN A 134 7.65 17.57 -13.29
CA GLN A 134 7.94 18.56 -12.26
C GLN A 134 6.78 19.56 -12.23
N VAL A 135 6.04 19.59 -11.14
CA VAL A 135 4.91 20.51 -10.97
C VAL A 135 5.19 21.59 -9.92
N LEU A 136 6.05 21.27 -8.94
CA LEU A 136 6.44 22.24 -7.92
C LEU A 136 7.56 23.18 -8.42
N PRO A 137 7.50 24.47 -8.13
CA PRO A 137 8.58 25.40 -8.44
C PRO A 137 9.89 24.97 -7.79
N GLY A 138 10.98 24.97 -8.56
CA GLY A 138 12.31 24.62 -8.09
C GLY A 138 12.57 23.12 -7.87
N ALA A 139 11.64 22.25 -8.24
CA ALA A 139 11.87 20.82 -8.23
C ALA A 139 13.08 20.45 -9.10
N ARG A 140 14.00 19.64 -8.55
CA ARG A 140 15.22 19.21 -9.27
C ARG A 140 15.03 17.88 -10.02
N ARG A 141 13.94 17.18 -9.75
CA ARG A 141 13.55 15.90 -10.33
C ARG A 141 12.03 15.85 -10.43
N PRO A 142 11.45 14.95 -11.22
CA PRO A 142 10.02 14.73 -11.22
C PRO A 142 9.49 14.50 -9.80
N ASP A 143 8.42 15.18 -9.44
CA ASP A 143 7.76 15.13 -8.14
C ASP A 143 6.32 14.60 -8.22
N THR A 144 5.80 14.46 -9.44
CA THR A 144 4.44 14.05 -9.71
C THR A 144 4.37 13.01 -10.83
N GLN A 145 3.63 11.94 -10.60
CA GLN A 145 3.24 10.96 -11.61
C GLN A 145 1.86 11.33 -12.16
N ILE A 146 1.73 11.29 -13.48
CA ILE A 146 0.48 11.58 -14.20
C ILE A 146 0.08 10.32 -14.96
N ASN A 147 -1.14 9.82 -14.74
CA ASN A 147 -1.64 8.59 -15.34
C ASN A 147 -2.84 8.91 -16.22
N TYR A 148 -2.78 8.56 -17.49
CA TYR A 148 -3.91 8.64 -18.42
C TYR A 148 -4.67 7.33 -18.46
N ARG A 149 -6.01 7.40 -18.31
CA ARG A 149 -6.91 6.27 -18.39
C ARG A 149 -8.01 6.58 -19.40
N PRO A 150 -8.20 5.80 -20.47
CA PRO A 150 -9.21 6.03 -21.49
C PRO A 150 -10.62 5.61 -21.03
N LEU A 151 -10.94 5.81 -19.79
CA LEU A 151 -12.24 5.54 -19.17
C LEU A 151 -12.48 6.49 -18.00
N SER A 152 -13.74 6.68 -17.64
CA SER A 152 -14.13 7.35 -16.39
C SER A 152 -14.94 6.42 -15.51
N TRP A 153 -14.94 6.69 -14.22
CA TRP A 153 -15.70 5.94 -13.21
C TRP A 153 -16.09 6.86 -12.05
N HIS A 154 -17.02 6.40 -11.25
CA HIS A 154 -17.41 7.00 -9.99
C HIS A 154 -17.73 5.90 -8.97
N PHE A 155 -17.77 6.27 -7.70
CA PHE A 155 -18.25 5.37 -6.67
C PHE A 155 -19.76 5.55 -6.53
N ASN A 156 -20.52 4.46 -6.54
CA ASN A 156 -21.94 4.49 -6.28
C ASN A 156 -22.23 4.64 -4.75
N LYS A 157 -23.50 4.70 -4.39
CA LYS A 157 -23.94 4.84 -3.00
C LYS A 157 -23.48 3.71 -2.07
N GLN A 158 -23.15 2.55 -2.64
CA GLN A 158 -22.61 1.39 -1.93
C GLN A 158 -21.07 1.38 -1.86
N GLY A 159 -20.40 2.39 -2.42
CA GLY A 159 -18.94 2.46 -2.48
C GLY A 159 -18.32 1.56 -3.56
N LEU A 160 -19.12 1.02 -4.49
CA LEU A 160 -18.63 0.22 -5.60
C LEU A 160 -18.29 1.11 -6.80
N VAL A 161 -17.26 0.71 -7.54
CA VAL A 161 -16.84 1.41 -8.76
C VAL A 161 -17.86 1.14 -9.88
N GLU A 162 -18.39 2.20 -10.46
CA GLU A 162 -19.23 2.15 -11.67
C GLU A 162 -18.56 2.92 -12.80
N ILE A 163 -18.53 2.31 -13.99
CA ILE A 163 -18.01 2.94 -15.20
C ILE A 163 -18.93 4.09 -15.61
N GLY A 164 -18.38 5.23 -15.93
CA GLY A 164 -19.10 6.42 -16.36
C GLY A 164 -19.98 6.17 -17.61
N LYS A 165 -21.06 6.93 -17.73
CA LYS A 165 -21.98 6.82 -18.87
C LYS A 165 -21.48 7.60 -20.08
N ASP A 166 -20.84 8.72 -19.81
CA ASP A 166 -20.45 9.69 -20.82
C ASP A 166 -19.15 9.26 -21.52
N ASN A 167 -18.86 9.89 -22.63
CA ASN A 167 -17.63 9.66 -23.34
C ASN A 167 -16.53 10.50 -22.67
N ALA A 168 -15.90 9.94 -21.65
CA ALA A 168 -14.92 10.61 -20.82
C ALA A 168 -13.69 9.75 -20.54
N VAL A 169 -12.58 10.42 -20.31
CA VAL A 169 -11.30 9.84 -19.87
C VAL A 169 -10.92 10.42 -18.52
N THR A 170 -10.02 9.77 -17.80
CA THR A 170 -9.51 10.26 -16.52
C THR A 170 -8.01 10.45 -16.59
N ILE A 171 -7.54 11.62 -16.16
CA ILE A 171 -6.14 11.85 -15.86
C ILE A 171 -6.02 11.94 -14.33
N SER A 172 -5.18 11.07 -13.77
CA SER A 172 -4.93 11.03 -12.33
C SER A 172 -3.50 11.43 -12.04
N THR A 173 -3.32 12.30 -11.09
CA THR A 173 -2.00 12.73 -10.61
C THR A 173 -1.70 12.17 -9.24
N CYS A 174 -0.44 11.97 -8.94
CA CYS A 174 0.03 11.50 -7.65
C CYS A 174 1.37 12.15 -7.31
N GLN A 175 1.47 12.76 -6.15
CA GLN A 175 2.75 13.24 -5.63
C GLN A 175 3.65 12.05 -5.28
N LEU A 176 4.89 12.05 -5.79
CA LEU A 176 5.81 10.91 -5.64
C LEU A 176 6.43 10.79 -4.23
N ASN A 177 6.60 11.89 -3.53
CA ASN A 177 7.21 11.90 -2.20
C ASN A 177 6.36 12.73 -1.21
N PRO A 178 5.18 12.26 -0.79
CA PRO A 178 4.34 12.97 0.17
C PRO A 178 5.01 13.09 1.53
N LEU A 179 4.78 14.22 2.21
CA LEU A 179 5.30 14.53 3.54
C LEU A 179 4.32 14.14 4.65
N SER A 180 3.03 14.04 4.33
CA SER A 180 2.00 13.60 5.28
C SER A 180 2.30 12.20 5.80
N ARG A 181 2.09 12.02 7.11
CA ARG A 181 2.25 10.74 7.79
C ARG A 181 1.00 10.43 8.58
N GLY A 182 0.54 9.22 8.44
CA GLY A 182 -0.54 8.65 9.17
C GLY A 182 -0.06 7.58 10.14
N ARG A 183 -1.01 6.84 10.68
CA ARG A 183 -0.75 5.74 11.61
C ARG A 183 -1.82 4.66 11.51
N LEU A 184 -1.51 3.52 12.12
CA LEU A 184 -2.38 2.38 12.26
C LEU A 184 -2.43 1.98 13.74
N THR A 185 -3.64 1.70 14.25
CA THR A 185 -3.86 1.24 15.62
C THR A 185 -4.75 0.00 15.64
N LEU A 186 -4.80 -0.71 16.75
CA LEU A 186 -5.75 -1.80 16.92
C LEU A 186 -7.16 -1.25 17.15
N LYS A 187 -8.19 -1.97 16.71
CA LYS A 187 -9.59 -1.75 17.14
C LYS A 187 -9.93 -2.60 18.36
N SER A 188 -9.32 -3.78 18.46
CA SER A 188 -9.49 -4.72 19.57
C SER A 188 -8.30 -5.68 19.62
N SER A 189 -8.28 -6.56 20.64
CA SER A 189 -7.32 -7.68 20.71
C SER A 189 -7.72 -8.89 19.87
N ASN A 190 -8.88 -8.85 19.18
CA ASN A 190 -9.32 -9.93 18.31
C ASN A 190 -8.56 -9.89 16.95
N PRO A 191 -7.82 -10.95 16.57
CA PRO A 191 -7.05 -10.98 15.33
C PRO A 191 -7.90 -10.91 14.05
N ILE A 192 -9.21 -11.19 14.12
CA ILE A 192 -10.11 -11.10 12.96
C ILE A 192 -10.43 -9.65 12.63
N ASP A 193 -10.46 -8.77 13.63
CA ASP A 193 -10.85 -7.39 13.43
C ASP A 193 -9.81 -6.63 12.59
N ALA A 194 -10.29 -5.89 11.60
CA ALA A 194 -9.42 -5.01 10.84
C ALA A 194 -8.87 -3.87 11.74
N PRO A 195 -7.63 -3.45 11.57
CA PRO A 195 -7.08 -2.34 12.34
C PRO A 195 -7.77 -1.01 11.98
N ALA A 196 -7.62 0.00 12.84
CA ALA A 196 -8.00 1.36 12.52
C ALA A 196 -6.86 2.03 11.74
N ILE A 197 -7.17 2.55 10.56
CA ILE A 197 -6.21 3.20 9.68
C ILE A 197 -6.51 4.70 9.64
N TYR A 198 -5.52 5.51 9.99
CA TYR A 198 -5.57 6.96 9.98
C TYR A 198 -4.56 7.48 8.95
N PRO A 199 -4.94 7.64 7.68
CA PRO A 199 -4.01 7.96 6.59
C PRO A 199 -3.39 9.34 6.73
N ASN A 200 -4.14 10.30 7.29
CA ASN A 200 -3.77 11.71 7.41
C ASN A 200 -3.35 12.33 6.06
N TYR A 201 -4.08 11.98 4.98
CA TYR A 201 -3.85 12.53 3.64
C TYR A 201 -3.91 14.05 3.67
N PHE A 202 -2.95 14.69 3.01
CA PHE A 202 -2.81 16.15 2.96
C PHE A 202 -2.70 16.83 4.34
N GLY A 203 -2.30 16.09 5.38
CA GLY A 203 -2.01 16.63 6.71
C GLY A 203 -0.80 17.57 6.73
N ASN A 204 0.07 17.48 5.71
CA ASN A 204 1.12 18.46 5.45
C ASN A 204 0.67 19.41 4.33
N GLU A 205 0.73 20.71 4.57
CA GLU A 205 0.29 21.74 3.62
C GLU A 205 1.00 21.65 2.26
N ARG A 206 2.28 21.28 2.24
CA ARG A 206 3.04 21.09 1.00
C ARG A 206 2.46 20.02 0.09
N ASP A 207 1.84 19.01 0.64
CA ASP A 207 1.20 17.95 -0.15
C ASP A 207 -0.06 18.48 -0.85
N MET A 208 -0.82 19.34 -0.20
CA MET A 208 -1.96 20.01 -0.81
C MET A 208 -1.51 20.98 -1.91
N VAL A 209 -0.47 21.78 -1.68
CA VAL A 209 0.12 22.66 -2.70
C VAL A 209 0.56 21.87 -3.92
N ALA A 210 1.22 20.72 -3.72
CA ALA A 210 1.64 19.84 -4.82
C ALA A 210 0.43 19.25 -5.58
N ALA A 211 -0.61 18.85 -4.87
CA ALA A 211 -1.83 18.31 -5.46
C ALA A 211 -2.57 19.34 -6.32
N ILE A 212 -2.70 20.59 -5.83
CA ILE A 212 -3.28 21.71 -6.59
C ILE A 212 -2.47 21.99 -7.86
N ALA A 213 -1.13 22.09 -7.73
CA ALA A 213 -0.25 22.31 -8.86
C ALA A 213 -0.35 21.18 -9.90
N ALA A 214 -0.52 19.93 -9.46
CA ALA A 214 -0.73 18.79 -10.33
C ALA A 214 -2.06 18.86 -11.08
N VAL A 215 -3.16 19.28 -10.44
CA VAL A 215 -4.46 19.50 -11.10
C VAL A 215 -4.33 20.60 -12.18
N ARG A 216 -3.64 21.71 -11.88
CA ARG A 216 -3.39 22.77 -12.88
C ARG A 216 -2.52 22.27 -14.03
N LYS A 217 -1.52 21.41 -13.76
CA LYS A 217 -0.71 20.80 -14.81
C LYS A 217 -1.53 19.88 -15.72
N VAL A 218 -2.51 19.14 -15.21
CA VAL A 218 -3.42 18.33 -16.04
C VAL A 218 -4.19 19.21 -17.01
N ARG A 219 -4.68 20.36 -16.56
CA ARG A 219 -5.38 21.35 -17.43
C ARG A 219 -4.45 21.86 -18.53
N GLU A 220 -3.25 22.29 -18.16
CA GLU A 220 -2.24 22.77 -19.13
C GLU A 220 -1.98 21.70 -20.22
N ILE A 221 -1.76 20.46 -19.83
CA ILE A 221 -1.52 19.35 -20.77
C ILE A 221 -2.75 19.10 -21.63
N SER A 222 -3.94 19.18 -21.06
CA SER A 222 -5.19 18.93 -21.78
C SER A 222 -5.52 20.00 -22.82
N CYS A 223 -5.09 21.26 -22.60
CA CYS A 223 -5.30 22.37 -23.51
C CYS A 223 -4.37 22.39 -24.72
N VAL A 224 -3.44 21.42 -24.86
CA VAL A 224 -2.49 21.36 -25.96
C VAL A 224 -2.65 20.07 -26.78
N GLY A 225 -2.20 20.12 -28.03
CA GLY A 225 -2.18 18.97 -28.91
C GLY A 225 -3.55 18.53 -29.45
N PRO A 226 -3.65 17.31 -29.98
CA PRO A 226 -4.86 16.83 -30.65
C PRO A 226 -6.07 16.67 -29.72
N LEU A 227 -5.86 16.35 -28.45
CA LEU A 227 -6.93 16.15 -27.46
C LEU A 227 -7.70 17.43 -27.19
N ALA A 228 -7.03 18.57 -27.16
CA ALA A 228 -7.62 19.87 -26.85
C ALA A 228 -8.86 20.23 -27.71
N LYS A 229 -8.85 19.83 -28.99
CA LYS A 229 -9.95 20.06 -29.93
C LYS A 229 -11.22 19.28 -29.63
N HIS A 230 -11.12 18.28 -28.77
CA HIS A 230 -12.18 17.33 -28.50
C HIS A 230 -12.67 17.39 -27.04
N ILE A 231 -12.12 18.30 -26.24
CA ILE A 231 -12.55 18.47 -24.86
C ILE A 231 -13.82 19.29 -24.84
N VAL A 232 -14.84 18.74 -24.18
CA VAL A 232 -16.13 19.39 -23.92
C VAL A 232 -16.14 20.00 -22.53
N ASN A 233 -15.59 19.25 -21.53
CA ASN A 233 -15.55 19.65 -20.15
C ASN A 233 -14.35 19.03 -19.41
N ILE A 234 -13.82 19.74 -18.41
CA ILE A 234 -12.77 19.26 -17.49
C ILE A 234 -13.27 19.44 -16.06
N SER A 235 -13.22 18.38 -15.27
CA SER A 235 -13.50 18.41 -13.83
C SER A 235 -12.22 18.16 -13.04
N PRO A 236 -11.89 18.99 -12.06
CA PRO A 236 -12.59 20.21 -11.66
C PRO A 236 -12.46 21.34 -12.68
N PRO A 237 -13.44 22.27 -12.79
CA PRO A 237 -13.44 23.33 -13.79
C PRO A 237 -12.31 24.34 -13.58
N ASP A 238 -11.89 25.02 -14.67
CA ASP A 238 -10.74 25.93 -14.66
C ASP A 238 -10.99 27.22 -13.85
N SER A 239 -12.26 27.59 -13.68
CA SER A 239 -12.67 28.73 -12.88
C SER A 239 -12.44 28.58 -11.37
N MET A 240 -12.16 27.36 -10.88
CA MET A 240 -11.93 27.14 -9.45
C MET A 240 -10.65 27.80 -8.96
N SER A 241 -10.75 28.50 -7.84
CA SER A 241 -9.64 28.98 -7.04
C SER A 241 -8.86 27.81 -6.41
N ASP A 242 -7.66 28.06 -5.90
CA ASP A 242 -6.87 27.04 -5.20
C ASP A 242 -7.58 26.48 -3.96
N GLY A 243 -8.37 27.33 -3.24
CA GLY A 243 -9.20 26.88 -2.12
C GLY A 243 -10.29 25.91 -2.54
N GLU A 244 -11.01 26.20 -3.61
CA GLU A 244 -12.06 25.32 -4.14
C GLU A 244 -11.48 24.02 -4.70
N ILE A 245 -10.29 24.05 -5.32
CA ILE A 245 -9.58 22.83 -5.74
C ILE A 245 -9.18 22.01 -4.52
N ALA A 246 -8.69 22.64 -3.44
CA ALA A 246 -8.35 21.93 -2.21
C ALA A 246 -9.58 21.24 -1.58
N ASP A 247 -10.74 21.89 -1.59
CA ASP A 247 -11.98 21.32 -1.09
C ASP A 247 -12.47 20.16 -1.97
N TYR A 248 -12.39 20.30 -3.29
CA TYR A 248 -12.64 19.21 -4.21
C TYR A 248 -11.73 17.99 -3.93
N ILE A 249 -10.42 18.22 -3.75
CA ILE A 249 -9.46 17.16 -3.44
C ILE A 249 -9.86 16.42 -2.16
N ARG A 250 -10.24 17.15 -1.10
CA ARG A 250 -10.60 16.54 0.20
C ARG A 250 -11.90 15.75 0.15
N GLN A 251 -12.88 16.20 -0.64
CA GLN A 251 -14.24 15.63 -0.62
C GLN A 251 -14.45 14.53 -1.64
N GLU A 252 -13.94 14.70 -2.86
CA GLU A 252 -14.29 13.85 -3.98
C GLU A 252 -13.09 13.43 -4.84
N GLY A 253 -12.08 14.29 -4.94
CA GLY A 253 -11.02 14.19 -5.94
C GLY A 253 -9.92 13.18 -5.62
N ALA A 254 -9.81 12.74 -4.36
CA ALA A 254 -8.67 11.94 -3.92
C ALA A 254 -9.01 10.47 -3.62
N SER A 255 -8.09 9.58 -3.94
CA SER A 255 -8.17 8.17 -3.56
C SER A 255 -6.80 7.56 -3.34
N SER A 256 -6.72 6.54 -2.47
CA SER A 256 -5.52 5.74 -2.26
C SER A 256 -5.07 5.04 -3.55
N MET A 257 -3.76 4.98 -3.79
CA MET A 257 -3.16 4.08 -4.78
C MET A 257 -2.92 2.67 -4.23
N MET A 258 -3.24 2.41 -2.96
CA MET A 258 -2.93 1.16 -2.25
C MET A 258 -1.42 0.88 -2.19
N HIS A 259 -0.60 1.92 -2.11
CA HIS A 259 0.85 1.85 -1.98
C HIS A 259 1.31 2.04 -0.53
N TRP A 260 0.56 1.50 0.42
CA TRP A 260 0.83 1.63 1.85
C TRP A 260 2.22 1.14 2.24
N VAL A 261 2.98 1.99 2.95
CA VAL A 261 4.34 1.70 3.40
C VAL A 261 4.62 2.33 4.77
N GLY A 262 5.72 1.96 5.38
CA GLY A 262 6.38 2.74 6.45
C GLY A 262 5.99 2.40 7.88
N SER A 263 4.95 1.59 8.10
CA SER A 263 4.39 1.29 9.43
C SER A 263 5.24 0.41 10.36
N CYS A 264 6.36 -0.13 9.84
CA CYS A 264 7.42 -0.80 10.61
C CYS A 264 8.78 -0.30 10.13
N LYS A 265 8.96 1.03 10.02
CA LYS A 265 10.09 1.63 9.32
C LYS A 265 11.44 1.12 9.80
N MET A 266 12.34 0.92 8.85
CA MET A 266 13.76 0.66 9.10
C MET A 266 14.45 1.98 9.50
N GLY A 267 15.43 1.89 10.40
CA GLY A 267 16.23 3.04 10.78
C GLY A 267 17.06 2.83 12.05
N ILE A 268 17.71 3.91 12.49
CA ILE A 268 18.56 3.96 13.70
C ILE A 268 17.96 4.83 14.81
N ASP A 269 16.91 5.59 14.49
CA ASP A 269 16.23 6.48 15.44
C ASP A 269 15.30 5.69 16.39
N SER A 270 14.78 6.38 17.42
CA SER A 270 13.92 5.77 18.45
C SER A 270 12.58 5.25 17.93
N MET A 271 12.14 5.71 16.75
CA MET A 271 10.90 5.26 16.08
C MET A 271 11.17 4.15 15.07
N ALA A 272 12.41 3.67 14.93
CA ALA A 272 12.71 2.57 14.03
C ALA A 272 12.24 1.23 14.62
N VAL A 273 11.48 0.46 13.84
CA VAL A 273 10.95 -0.86 14.24
C VAL A 273 11.94 -1.96 13.91
N VAL A 274 12.61 -1.87 12.76
CA VAL A 274 13.65 -2.83 12.36
C VAL A 274 14.99 -2.15 12.13
N ASP A 275 16.06 -2.92 12.26
CA ASP A 275 17.43 -2.51 11.95
C ASP A 275 17.74 -2.64 10.44
N GLU A 276 18.98 -2.34 10.04
CA GLU A 276 19.47 -2.44 8.66
C GLU A 276 19.52 -3.88 8.12
N ARG A 277 19.37 -4.88 8.97
CA ARG A 277 19.23 -6.29 8.60
C ARG A 277 17.78 -6.77 8.71
N LEU A 278 16.83 -5.86 8.83
CA LEU A 278 15.38 -6.11 8.92
C LEU A 278 14.96 -6.90 10.17
N LYS A 279 15.80 -6.98 11.21
CA LYS A 279 15.48 -7.61 12.49
C LYS A 279 14.67 -6.65 13.36
N VAL A 280 13.61 -7.16 13.99
CA VAL A 280 12.82 -6.37 14.94
C VAL A 280 13.66 -6.01 16.15
N ARG A 281 13.71 -4.72 16.46
CA ARG A 281 14.61 -4.17 17.49
C ARG A 281 14.27 -4.69 18.89
N GLY A 282 15.29 -5.21 19.57
CA GLY A 282 15.17 -5.77 20.92
C GLY A 282 14.57 -7.17 20.97
N LEU A 283 14.36 -7.82 19.83
CA LEU A 283 13.90 -9.21 19.76
C LEU A 283 14.82 -10.06 18.90
N GLN A 284 14.92 -11.33 19.26
CA GLN A 284 15.63 -12.33 18.48
C GLN A 284 14.68 -13.20 17.65
N GLY A 285 15.13 -13.68 16.50
CA GLY A 285 14.37 -14.64 15.69
C GLY A 285 13.13 -14.05 15.01
N LEU A 286 13.07 -12.72 14.84
CA LEU A 286 11.95 -12.03 14.20
C LEU A 286 12.45 -10.96 13.23
N ARG A 287 11.92 -10.95 12.00
CA ARG A 287 12.16 -9.93 10.98
C ARG A 287 10.85 -9.46 10.37
N VAL A 288 10.88 -8.23 9.84
CA VAL A 288 9.84 -7.73 8.92
C VAL A 288 10.47 -7.54 7.55
N VAL A 289 9.89 -8.17 6.53
CA VAL A 289 10.42 -8.19 5.17
C VAL A 289 9.28 -7.91 4.18
N ASP A 290 8.81 -6.67 4.17
CA ASP A 290 7.75 -6.17 3.28
C ASP A 290 7.80 -4.64 3.17
N ALA A 291 6.81 -4.04 2.53
CA ALA A 291 6.73 -2.60 2.30
C ALA A 291 6.66 -1.76 3.60
N SER A 292 6.27 -2.35 4.73
CA SER A 292 6.18 -1.62 6.01
C SER A 292 7.52 -1.09 6.49
N ILE A 293 8.63 -1.68 6.04
CA ILE A 293 9.97 -1.27 6.46
C ILE A 293 10.46 0.03 5.82
N MET A 294 9.82 0.52 4.75
CA MET A 294 10.29 1.70 4.02
C MET A 294 10.26 2.94 4.92
N PRO A 295 11.39 3.64 5.16
CA PRO A 295 11.39 4.88 5.93
C PRO A 295 10.62 6.00 5.24
N THR A 296 10.71 6.02 3.90
CA THR A 296 9.95 6.89 2.99
C THR A 296 9.50 6.08 1.79
N ILE A 297 8.35 6.46 1.22
CA ILE A 297 7.84 5.83 0.01
C ILE A 297 8.78 6.12 -1.18
N THR A 298 8.94 5.16 -2.07
CA THR A 298 9.75 5.30 -3.29
C THR A 298 9.06 6.19 -4.31
N SER A 299 9.85 6.86 -5.18
CA SER A 299 9.34 7.77 -6.23
C SER A 299 8.75 6.98 -7.40
N GLY A 300 7.65 6.28 -7.17
CA GLY A 300 6.94 5.43 -8.14
C GLY A 300 6.20 4.29 -7.47
N ASN A 301 5.65 3.39 -8.28
CA ASN A 301 4.88 2.24 -7.79
C ASN A 301 5.72 1.34 -6.86
N THR A 302 5.11 0.86 -5.79
CA THR A 302 5.80 0.18 -4.68
C THR A 302 6.05 -1.31 -4.91
N ASN A 303 5.50 -1.92 -5.97
CA ASN A 303 5.63 -3.35 -6.23
C ASN A 303 7.10 -3.79 -6.43
N ALA A 304 7.83 -3.14 -7.34
CA ALA A 304 9.22 -3.51 -7.63
C ALA A 304 10.14 -3.33 -6.40
N PRO A 305 10.11 -2.20 -5.65
CA PRO A 305 10.89 -2.08 -4.42
C PRO A 305 10.47 -3.09 -3.35
N THR A 306 9.19 -3.49 -3.26
CA THR A 306 8.76 -4.53 -2.31
C THR A 306 9.34 -5.90 -2.68
N ILE A 307 9.38 -6.26 -3.96
CA ILE A 307 10.06 -7.47 -4.44
C ILE A 307 11.55 -7.41 -4.08
N MET A 308 12.20 -6.28 -4.32
CA MET A 308 13.62 -6.06 -3.96
C MET A 308 13.86 -6.24 -2.45
N ILE A 309 12.96 -5.74 -1.60
CA ILE A 309 13.02 -5.96 -0.14
C ILE A 309 12.96 -7.45 0.17
N GLY A 310 12.09 -8.21 -0.48
CA GLY A 310 11.98 -9.66 -0.32
C GLY A 310 13.26 -10.39 -0.69
N GLU A 311 13.82 -10.10 -1.87
CA GLU A 311 15.08 -10.67 -2.36
C GLU A 311 16.27 -10.33 -1.45
N LYS A 312 16.40 -9.06 -1.06
CA LYS A 312 17.47 -8.63 -0.16
C LYS A 312 17.33 -9.22 1.24
N GLY A 313 16.11 -9.27 1.76
CA GLY A 313 15.80 -9.91 3.04
C GLY A 313 16.17 -11.40 3.05
N ALA A 314 15.83 -12.13 1.99
CA ALA A 314 16.21 -13.53 1.82
C ALA A 314 17.73 -13.71 1.81
N ALA A 315 18.46 -12.86 1.08
CA ALA A 315 19.93 -12.88 1.06
C ALA A 315 20.51 -12.65 2.47
N MET A 316 20.02 -11.66 3.21
CA MET A 316 20.45 -11.37 4.59
C MET A 316 20.21 -12.54 5.54
N ILE A 317 19.06 -13.23 5.41
CA ILE A 317 18.74 -14.42 6.21
C ILE A 317 19.72 -15.55 5.93
N LEU A 318 20.05 -15.80 4.66
CA LEU A 318 21.01 -16.82 4.26
C LEU A 318 22.42 -16.49 4.78
N GLU A 319 22.89 -15.26 4.66
CA GLU A 319 24.15 -14.79 5.19
C GLU A 319 24.25 -15.03 6.70
N ASP A 320 23.23 -14.61 7.46
CA ASP A 320 23.21 -14.78 8.93
C ASP A 320 23.24 -16.27 9.35
N ARG A 321 22.65 -17.17 8.55
CA ARG A 321 22.73 -18.63 8.80
C ARG A 321 24.10 -19.21 8.53
N LEU A 322 24.84 -18.65 7.58
CA LEU A 322 26.21 -19.11 7.26
C LEU A 322 27.22 -18.65 8.32
N ILE A 323 27.03 -17.46 8.88
CA ILE A 323 27.92 -16.83 9.88
C ILE A 323 27.64 -17.36 11.30
N GLY A 324 26.39 -17.76 11.57
CA GLY A 324 26.00 -18.28 12.88
C GLY A 324 26.68 -19.62 13.24
N PRO A 325 26.90 -19.92 14.54
CA PRO A 325 27.53 -21.17 14.94
C PRO A 325 26.76 -22.37 14.41
N ARG A 326 27.42 -23.23 13.63
CA ARG A 326 26.90 -24.51 13.17
C ARG A 326 26.59 -25.40 14.38
N ARG A 327 25.43 -25.25 15.02
CA ARG A 327 24.95 -26.24 15.98
C ARG A 327 24.65 -27.53 15.22
N LYS A 328 25.50 -28.55 15.45
CA LYS A 328 25.25 -29.92 15.01
C LYS A 328 23.88 -30.35 15.53
N PHE A 329 22.98 -30.68 14.64
CA PHE A 329 21.76 -31.40 15.00
C PHE A 329 22.18 -32.74 15.55
N ARG A 330 21.97 -33.00 16.83
CA ARG A 330 21.85 -34.34 17.34
C ARG A 330 20.47 -34.86 16.88
N SER A 331 20.49 -35.75 15.93
CA SER A 331 19.35 -36.60 15.68
C SER A 331 19.19 -37.49 16.92
N GLU A 332 18.22 -37.18 17.77
CA GLU A 332 17.69 -38.20 18.67
C GLU A 332 16.86 -39.15 17.83
N SER A 333 17.55 -40.12 17.27
CA SER A 333 16.90 -41.31 16.75
C SER A 333 16.20 -42.00 17.92
N ALA A 334 14.90 -42.11 17.81
CA ALA A 334 14.07 -42.96 18.63
C ALA A 334 14.77 -44.32 18.86
N ARG A 335 15.05 -44.66 20.10
CA ARG A 335 15.10 -46.03 20.56
C ARG A 335 13.75 -46.31 21.20
N ALA A 336 12.86 -46.87 20.37
CA ALA A 336 11.79 -47.69 20.89
C ALA A 336 12.41 -48.97 21.42
N ASN A 337 12.10 -49.32 22.63
CA ASN A 337 11.94 -50.66 23.12
C ASN A 337 10.56 -50.81 23.72
#